data_93800fd2ef7d9e3f0cf9ab63b6bc4a90
#
_entry.id   93800fd2ef7d9e3f0cf9ab63b6bc4a90
#
_cell.length_a   1.000
_cell.length_b   1.000
_cell.length_c   1.000
_cell.angle_alpha   90.00
_cell.angle_beta   90.00
_cell.angle_gamma   90.00
#
_symmetry.space_group_name_H-M   'P 1'
#
loop_
_entity.id
_entity.type
_entity.pdbx_description
1 polymer ?
#
loop_
_entity_poly.entity_id
_entity_poly.type
_entity_poly.pdbx_seq_one_letter_code
_entity_poly.pdbx_strand_id
1 'polypeptide(L)'
;GASIDIGPDVRVITSTSEGYRFHAAEGIVFKDLHPTQLNLSFLSSLGGKDSWRRYFQPKLANLVYTAELVYRYPAIKFVAVHPGVRDTELTPAWIKGNARSRRLFAPGGLKTAEEGSWNQLWATTGNNVVSGQYYEPVGIVGYRTPKLKDETPRETLWD
;
A
#
# COMPACT_ATOMS: atom_id res chain seq x y z
N GLY A 1 -17.77 1.60 27.97
CA GLY A 1 -17.50 0.97 26.70
C GLY A 1 -17.39 -0.52 26.88
N ALA A 2 -18.08 -1.32 26.04
CA ALA A 2 -17.96 -2.77 26.09
C ALA A 2 -16.51 -3.15 25.75
N SER A 3 -15.85 -3.91 26.62
CA SER A 3 -14.58 -4.56 26.31
C SER A 3 -14.87 -5.62 25.27
N ILE A 4 -14.37 -5.42 24.05
CA ILE A 4 -14.37 -6.47 23.05
C ILE A 4 -13.32 -7.48 23.51
N ASP A 5 -13.74 -8.69 23.87
CA ASP A 5 -12.82 -9.80 24.11
C ASP A 5 -12.24 -10.21 22.73
N ILE A 6 -11.11 -9.59 22.41
CA ILE A 6 -10.38 -9.87 21.18
C ILE A 6 -9.61 -11.15 21.43
N GLY A 7 -10.02 -12.24 20.79
CA GLY A 7 -9.32 -13.53 20.88
C GLY A 7 -7.82 -13.40 20.56
N PRO A 8 -7.01 -14.41 20.87
CA PRO A 8 -5.55 -14.32 20.96
C PRO A 8 -4.78 -13.94 19.68
N ASP A 9 -5.41 -13.91 18.52
CA ASP A 9 -4.76 -13.60 17.23
C ASP A 9 -5.69 -12.89 16.25
N VAL A 10 -6.13 -11.68 16.61
CA VAL A 10 -6.90 -10.82 15.70
C VAL A 10 -5.94 -10.05 14.81
N ARG A 11 -6.21 -10.06 13.51
CA ARG A 11 -5.37 -9.42 12.49
C ARG A 11 -6.18 -8.52 11.58
N VAL A 12 -5.61 -7.38 11.21
CA VAL A 12 -6.10 -6.50 10.15
C VAL A 12 -5.04 -6.44 9.06
N ILE A 13 -5.41 -6.87 7.86
CA ILE A 13 -4.51 -6.92 6.71
C ILE A 13 -4.87 -5.81 5.74
N THR A 14 -4.00 -4.83 5.61
CA THR A 14 -4.17 -3.68 4.71
C THR A 14 -3.50 -3.97 3.37
N SER A 15 -4.29 -4.04 2.30
CA SER A 15 -3.74 -4.16 0.95
C SER A 15 -3.17 -2.83 0.45
N THR A 16 -1.89 -2.84 0.10
CA THR A 16 -1.20 -1.70 -0.50
C THR A 16 -0.49 -2.10 -1.80
N SER A 17 0.49 -1.36 -2.24
CA SER A 17 1.27 -1.66 -3.45
C SER A 17 2.71 -1.18 -3.24
N GLU A 18 3.67 -1.89 -3.81
CA GLU A 18 5.07 -1.44 -3.93
C GLU A 18 5.17 -0.06 -4.59
N GLY A 19 4.18 0.33 -5.40
CA GLY A 19 4.08 1.66 -6.01
C GLY A 19 4.15 2.81 -5.02
N TYR A 20 3.86 2.60 -3.73
CA TYR A 20 4.02 3.64 -2.71
C TYR A 20 5.45 4.23 -2.68
N ARG A 21 6.47 3.49 -3.12
CA ARG A 21 7.87 3.94 -3.18
C ARG A 21 8.08 5.15 -4.11
N PHE A 22 7.16 5.34 -5.05
CA PHE A 22 7.18 6.46 -6.00
C PHE A 22 6.34 7.67 -5.52
N HIS A 23 6.07 7.74 -4.21
CA HIS A 23 5.39 8.88 -3.61
C HIS A 23 6.18 10.17 -3.80
N ALA A 24 5.50 11.32 -3.73
CA ALA A 24 6.16 12.63 -3.76
C ALA A 24 7.13 12.80 -2.56
N ALA A 25 8.13 13.66 -2.71
CA ALA A 25 9.11 13.91 -1.64
C ALA A 25 8.44 14.38 -0.34
N GLU A 26 7.33 15.13 -0.46
CA GLU A 26 6.50 15.60 0.63
C GLU A 26 5.73 14.48 1.35
N GLY A 27 5.62 13.30 0.72
CA GLY A 27 4.82 12.19 1.22
C GLY A 27 3.35 12.32 0.85
N ILE A 28 2.46 12.36 1.86
CA ILE A 28 1.02 12.56 1.66
C ILE A 28 0.73 14.05 1.57
N VAL A 29 0.17 14.48 0.44
CA VAL A 29 -0.20 15.87 0.18
C VAL A 29 -1.69 16.04 0.43
N PHE A 30 -2.05 16.38 1.66
CA PHE A 30 -3.45 16.47 2.12
C PHE A 30 -4.31 17.44 1.32
N LYS A 31 -3.73 18.55 0.84
CA LYS A 31 -4.44 19.49 -0.05
C LYS A 31 -4.92 18.87 -1.37
N ASP A 32 -4.30 17.76 -1.81
CA ASP A 32 -4.69 17.05 -3.02
C ASP A 32 -5.85 16.07 -2.77
N LEU A 33 -6.27 15.88 -1.51
CA LEU A 33 -7.40 15.03 -1.13
C LEU A 33 -8.75 15.74 -1.24
N HIS A 34 -8.77 17.02 -1.58
CA HIS A 34 -10.00 17.78 -1.77
C HIS A 34 -10.82 17.23 -2.95
N PRO A 35 -12.19 17.18 -2.84
CA PRO A 35 -13.05 16.64 -3.88
C PRO A 35 -12.89 17.32 -5.24
N THR A 36 -12.56 18.60 -5.25
CA THR A 36 -12.38 19.38 -6.48
C THR A 36 -11.06 19.06 -7.19
N GLN A 37 -10.07 18.52 -6.49
CA GLN A 37 -8.73 18.13 -7.01
C GLN A 37 -8.23 18.99 -8.19
N LEU A 38 -8.49 20.29 -8.13
CA LEU A 38 -8.18 21.25 -9.22
C LEU A 38 -6.68 21.30 -9.54
N ASN A 39 -5.84 20.94 -8.55
CA ASN A 39 -4.39 20.86 -8.72
C ASN A 39 -3.94 19.63 -9.53
N LEU A 40 -4.84 18.67 -9.75
CA LEU A 40 -4.64 17.54 -10.64
C LEU A 40 -5.37 17.80 -11.96
N SER A 41 -5.09 18.95 -12.58
CA SER A 41 -5.78 19.42 -13.77
C SER A 41 -5.63 18.42 -14.94
N PHE A 42 -6.60 18.46 -15.86
CA PHE A 42 -6.59 17.68 -17.10
C PHE A 42 -5.28 17.83 -17.90
N LEU A 43 -4.67 19.03 -17.88
CA LEU A 43 -3.40 19.31 -18.58
C LEU A 43 -2.21 18.58 -17.96
N SER A 44 -2.17 18.40 -16.64
CA SER A 44 -1.13 17.62 -15.96
C SER A 44 -1.33 16.12 -16.15
N SER A 45 -2.54 15.67 -16.39
CA SER A 45 -2.85 14.28 -16.69
C SER A 45 -2.36 13.82 -18.08
N LEU A 46 -2.20 14.73 -19.02
CA LEU A 46 -1.63 14.42 -20.36
C LEU A 46 -0.17 13.94 -20.28
N GLY A 47 0.56 14.30 -19.21
CA GLY A 47 1.93 13.81 -18.95
C GLY A 47 2.02 12.50 -18.17
N GLY A 48 0.91 11.90 -17.78
CA GLY A 48 0.86 10.64 -17.03
C GLY A 48 1.34 10.72 -15.56
N LYS A 49 1.99 11.81 -15.15
CA LYS A 49 2.58 11.96 -13.80
C LYS A 49 1.53 12.04 -12.68
N ASP A 50 0.41 12.72 -12.93
CA ASP A 50 -0.60 12.94 -11.88
C ASP A 50 -1.51 11.73 -11.68
N SER A 51 -1.73 10.96 -12.73
CA SER A 51 -2.43 9.67 -12.64
C SER A 51 -1.67 8.70 -11.72
N TRP A 52 -0.34 8.69 -11.79
CA TRP A 52 0.51 7.89 -10.90
C TRP A 52 0.54 8.45 -9.46
N ARG A 53 0.55 9.76 -9.28
CA ARG A 53 0.44 10.38 -7.94
C ARG A 53 -0.86 10.00 -7.25
N ARG A 54 -1.99 10.00 -7.98
CA ARG A 54 -3.30 9.53 -7.48
C ARG A 54 -3.27 8.08 -7.05
N TYR A 55 -2.45 7.25 -7.67
CA TYR A 55 -2.30 5.85 -7.30
C TYR A 55 -1.33 5.65 -6.12
N PHE A 56 -0.16 6.29 -6.16
CA PHE A 56 0.90 6.05 -5.18
C PHE A 56 0.60 6.67 -3.81
N GLN A 57 -0.01 7.84 -3.79
CA GLN A 57 -0.33 8.54 -2.54
C GLN A 57 -1.30 7.75 -1.65
N PRO A 58 -2.44 7.23 -2.12
CA PRO A 58 -3.29 6.35 -1.30
C PRO A 58 -2.58 5.08 -0.84
N LYS A 59 -1.65 4.54 -1.63
CA LYS A 59 -0.89 3.36 -1.23
C LYS A 59 0.12 3.67 -0.12
N LEU A 60 0.71 4.86 -0.11
CA LEU A 60 1.48 5.36 1.01
C LEU A 60 0.59 5.60 2.24
N ALA A 61 -0.59 6.22 2.04
CA ALA A 61 -1.54 6.47 3.13
C ALA A 61 -1.97 5.17 3.82
N ASN A 62 -2.20 4.08 3.09
CA ASN A 62 -2.49 2.78 3.66
C ASN A 62 -1.38 2.27 4.60
N LEU A 63 -0.10 2.50 4.25
CA LEU A 63 1.02 2.13 5.12
C LEU A 63 1.10 3.01 6.37
N VAL A 64 0.96 4.32 6.19
CA VAL A 64 1.00 5.31 7.29
C VAL A 64 -0.14 5.05 8.27
N TYR A 65 -1.35 4.80 7.75
CA TYR A 65 -2.51 4.47 8.56
C TYR A 65 -2.34 3.13 9.31
N THR A 66 -1.76 2.13 8.65
CA THR A 66 -1.43 0.85 9.33
C THR A 66 -0.48 1.08 10.50
N ALA A 67 0.53 1.95 10.36
CA ALA A 67 1.44 2.27 11.45
C ALA A 67 0.73 2.99 12.61
N GLU A 68 -0.23 3.86 12.33
CA GLU A 68 -1.04 4.52 13.35
C GLU A 68 -1.93 3.53 14.11
N LEU A 69 -2.56 2.59 13.40
CA LEU A 69 -3.38 1.55 14.01
C LEU A 69 -2.57 0.65 14.97
N VAL A 70 -1.33 0.32 14.63
CA VAL A 70 -0.43 -0.42 15.54
C VAL A 70 -0.19 0.34 16.84
N TYR A 71 0.02 1.65 16.74
CA TYR A 71 0.24 2.49 17.90
C TYR A 71 -1.00 2.57 18.81
N ARG A 72 -2.18 2.76 18.20
CA ARG A 72 -3.44 2.94 18.95
C ARG A 72 -4.01 1.64 19.51
N TYR A 73 -3.80 0.52 18.82
CA TYR A 73 -4.41 -0.77 19.17
C TYR A 73 -3.37 -1.90 19.26
N PRO A 74 -2.46 -1.86 20.25
CA PRO A 74 -1.34 -2.80 20.34
C PRO A 74 -1.76 -4.27 20.56
N ALA A 75 -3.00 -4.51 20.97
CA ALA A 75 -3.56 -5.86 21.14
C ALA A 75 -3.95 -6.52 19.81
N ILE A 76 -4.00 -5.77 18.70
CA ILE A 76 -4.37 -6.25 17.38
C ILE A 76 -3.13 -6.25 16.48
N LYS A 77 -2.95 -7.26 15.65
CA LYS A 77 -1.90 -7.26 14.63
C LYS A 77 -2.37 -6.52 13.38
N PHE A 78 -1.69 -5.43 13.05
CA PHE A 78 -1.92 -4.69 11.81
C PHE A 78 -0.73 -4.86 10.90
N VAL A 79 -0.97 -5.32 9.69
CA VAL A 79 0.09 -5.51 8.69
C VAL A 79 -0.34 -4.97 7.33
N ALA A 80 0.61 -4.47 6.58
CA ALA A 80 0.38 -4.06 5.20
C ALA A 80 0.99 -5.08 4.24
N VAL A 81 0.31 -5.39 3.15
CA VAL A 81 0.78 -6.36 2.18
C VAL A 81 0.69 -5.83 0.75
N HIS A 82 1.69 -6.18 -0.06
CA HIS A 82 1.67 -6.00 -1.50
C HIS A 82 1.32 -7.33 -2.18
N PRO A 83 0.30 -7.38 -3.05
CA PRO A 83 -0.06 -8.61 -3.74
C PRO A 83 0.91 -9.00 -4.87
N GLY A 84 1.92 -8.17 -5.19
CA GLY A 84 2.73 -8.28 -6.40
C GLY A 84 2.07 -7.59 -7.61
N VAL A 85 2.79 -7.50 -8.71
CA VAL A 85 2.23 -6.95 -9.95
C VAL A 85 1.40 -8.01 -10.65
N ARG A 86 0.14 -7.68 -10.94
CA ARG A 86 -0.87 -8.62 -11.47
C ARG A 86 -1.17 -8.35 -12.93
N ASP A 87 -1.49 -9.40 -13.66
CA ASP A 87 -2.10 -9.25 -14.97
C ASP A 87 -3.61 -9.00 -14.80
N THR A 88 -3.95 -7.76 -14.58
CA THR A 88 -5.34 -7.29 -14.41
C THR A 88 -5.61 -6.14 -15.39
N GLU A 89 -6.87 -5.76 -15.52
CA GLU A 89 -7.25 -4.58 -16.32
C GLU A 89 -6.56 -3.28 -15.84
N LEU A 90 -6.19 -3.21 -14.55
CA LEU A 90 -5.45 -2.08 -14.00
C LEU A 90 -3.98 -2.02 -14.42
N THR A 91 -3.43 -3.12 -14.95
CA THR A 91 -2.04 -3.14 -15.41
C THR A 91 -1.95 -2.49 -16.79
N PRO A 92 -1.22 -1.37 -16.91
CA PRO A 92 -1.14 -0.65 -18.17
C PRO A 92 -0.66 -1.51 -19.34
N ALA A 93 -1.26 -1.30 -20.51
CA ALA A 93 -0.94 -2.05 -21.71
C ALA A 93 0.56 -1.99 -22.09
N TRP A 94 1.23 -0.87 -21.81
CA TRP A 94 2.66 -0.71 -22.06
C TRP A 94 3.54 -1.59 -21.15
N ILE A 95 3.06 -1.95 -19.95
CA ILE A 95 3.74 -2.95 -19.10
C ILE A 95 3.49 -4.33 -19.69
N LYS A 96 2.24 -4.67 -20.05
CA LYS A 96 1.88 -5.98 -20.61
C LYS A 96 2.57 -6.26 -21.93
N GLY A 97 2.60 -5.27 -22.84
CA GLY A 97 3.10 -5.42 -24.20
C GLY A 97 4.62 -5.32 -24.38
N ASN A 98 5.36 -4.84 -23.38
CA ASN A 98 6.79 -4.57 -23.54
C ASN A 98 7.64 -5.36 -22.53
N ALA A 99 8.54 -6.21 -23.04
CA ALA A 99 9.40 -7.07 -22.21
C ALA A 99 10.33 -6.26 -21.27
N ARG A 100 10.85 -5.11 -21.72
CA ARG A 100 11.71 -4.25 -20.90
C ARG A 100 10.93 -3.62 -19.75
N SER A 101 9.71 -3.14 -20.05
CA SER A 101 8.81 -2.59 -19.04
C SER A 101 8.41 -3.65 -18.01
N ARG A 102 8.07 -4.87 -18.45
CA ARG A 102 7.80 -5.99 -17.54
C ARG A 102 8.97 -6.30 -16.64
N ARG A 103 10.19 -6.37 -17.18
CA ARG A 103 11.39 -6.64 -16.39
C ARG A 103 11.66 -5.56 -15.34
N LEU A 104 11.33 -4.30 -15.63
CA LEU A 104 11.54 -3.18 -14.71
C LEU A 104 10.45 -3.08 -13.63
N PHE A 105 9.18 -3.21 -14.03
CA PHE A 105 8.03 -2.98 -13.13
C PHE A 105 7.41 -4.26 -12.56
N ALA A 106 7.75 -5.41 -13.10
CA ALA A 106 7.33 -6.72 -12.63
C ALA A 106 8.49 -7.72 -12.75
N PRO A 107 9.60 -7.53 -12.01
CA PRO A 107 10.80 -8.36 -12.16
C PRO A 107 10.54 -9.85 -11.89
N GLY A 108 9.53 -10.17 -11.07
CA GLY A 108 9.05 -11.54 -10.83
C GLY A 108 8.00 -12.04 -11.83
N GLY A 109 7.77 -11.30 -12.93
CA GLY A 109 6.70 -11.58 -13.90
C GLY A 109 5.34 -11.05 -13.44
N LEU A 110 4.40 -11.01 -14.39
CA LEU A 110 3.00 -10.71 -14.07
C LEU A 110 2.38 -11.97 -13.44
N LYS A 111 1.81 -11.80 -12.27
CA LYS A 111 1.20 -12.89 -11.49
C LYS A 111 -0.27 -13.05 -11.83
N THR A 112 -0.81 -14.24 -11.67
CA THR A 112 -2.25 -14.49 -11.78
C THR A 112 -3.00 -13.85 -10.61
N ALA A 113 -4.33 -13.73 -10.70
CA ALA A 113 -5.16 -13.27 -9.59
C ALA A 113 -5.06 -14.19 -8.37
N GLU A 114 -4.95 -15.51 -8.60
CA GLU A 114 -4.76 -16.50 -7.54
C GLU A 114 -3.44 -16.29 -6.81
N GLU A 115 -2.31 -16.27 -7.52
CA GLU A 115 -1.01 -15.95 -6.92
C GLU A 115 -1.02 -14.61 -6.18
N GLY A 116 -1.92 -13.68 -6.59
CA GLY A 116 -2.18 -12.39 -5.96
C GLY A 116 -2.72 -12.47 -4.56
N SER A 117 -3.49 -13.49 -4.28
CA SER A 117 -4.09 -13.69 -2.95
C SER A 117 -3.13 -14.32 -1.95
N TRP A 118 -2.04 -14.94 -2.41
CA TRP A 118 -1.16 -15.72 -1.53
C TRP A 118 -0.52 -14.89 -0.42
N ASN A 119 -0.15 -13.64 -0.70
CA ASN A 119 0.45 -12.80 0.34
C ASN A 119 -0.57 -12.37 1.41
N GLN A 120 -1.81 -12.11 1.03
CA GLN A 120 -2.91 -11.83 1.95
C GLN A 120 -3.25 -13.07 2.78
N LEU A 121 -3.35 -14.24 2.14
CA LEU A 121 -3.59 -15.52 2.83
C LEU A 121 -2.47 -15.83 3.81
N TRP A 122 -1.22 -15.67 3.39
CA TRP A 122 -0.06 -15.85 4.27
C TRP A 122 -0.12 -14.89 5.47
N ALA A 123 -0.43 -13.60 5.25
CA ALA A 123 -0.51 -12.64 6.34
C ALA A 123 -1.66 -12.94 7.32
N THR A 124 -2.74 -13.56 6.82
CA THR A 124 -3.88 -13.94 7.64
C THR A 124 -3.59 -15.18 8.50
N THR A 125 -2.84 -16.15 7.98
CA THR A 125 -2.68 -17.49 8.59
C THR A 125 -1.27 -17.80 9.09
N GLY A 126 -0.25 -17.06 8.60
CA GLY A 126 1.16 -17.35 8.89
C GLY A 126 1.53 -17.11 10.36
N ASN A 127 2.36 -17.97 10.92
CA ASN A 127 2.79 -17.88 12.32
C ASN A 127 3.82 -16.77 12.56
N ASN A 128 4.58 -16.38 11.53
CA ASN A 128 5.69 -15.43 11.61
C ASN A 128 5.30 -13.99 11.21
N VAL A 129 4.01 -13.68 11.26
CA VAL A 129 3.50 -12.34 10.90
C VAL A 129 3.71 -11.38 12.08
N VAL A 130 4.44 -10.30 11.84
CA VAL A 130 4.78 -9.29 12.85
C VAL A 130 3.95 -8.03 12.61
N SER A 131 3.28 -7.55 13.66
CA SER A 131 2.51 -6.30 13.62
C SER A 131 3.39 -5.11 13.21
N GLY A 132 2.85 -4.21 12.41
CA GLY A 132 3.56 -3.03 11.92
C GLY A 132 4.50 -3.28 10.75
N GLN A 133 4.60 -4.49 10.25
CA GLN A 133 5.44 -4.79 9.08
C GLN A 133 4.67 -4.60 7.77
N TYR A 134 5.44 -4.35 6.72
CA TYR A 134 5.01 -4.40 5.34
C TYR A 134 5.65 -5.62 4.67
N TYR A 135 4.83 -6.40 3.97
CA TYR A 135 5.27 -7.63 3.33
C TYR A 135 5.05 -7.61 1.82
N GLU A 136 6.09 -8.04 1.12
CA GLU A 136 6.08 -8.36 -0.31
C GLU A 136 5.77 -9.86 -0.51
N PRO A 137 5.37 -10.28 -1.70
CA PRO A 137 4.98 -11.67 -1.96
C PRO A 137 6.16 -12.66 -1.88
N VAL A 138 6.05 -13.77 -1.15
CA VAL A 138 5.06 -14.07 -0.13
C VAL A 138 5.78 -14.05 1.22
N GLY A 139 5.30 -13.22 2.16
CA GLY A 139 5.90 -13.15 3.50
C GLY A 139 7.29 -12.52 3.59
N ILE A 140 7.76 -11.87 2.55
CA ILE A 140 9.07 -11.21 2.52
C ILE A 140 8.90 -9.80 3.12
N VAL A 141 9.70 -9.48 4.15
CA VAL A 141 9.70 -8.12 4.72
C VAL A 141 10.16 -7.13 3.66
N GLY A 142 9.27 -6.23 3.29
CA GLY A 142 9.52 -5.22 2.28
C GLY A 142 10.17 -3.95 2.84
N TYR A 143 10.58 -3.08 1.92
CA TYR A 143 11.14 -1.77 2.29
C TYR A 143 10.10 -0.92 3.03
N ARG A 144 10.54 -0.20 4.05
CA ARG A 144 9.73 0.77 4.79
C ARG A 144 10.30 2.17 4.58
N THR A 145 9.49 3.04 4.02
CA THR A 145 9.89 4.45 3.86
C THR A 145 10.08 5.12 5.22
N PRO A 146 11.08 6.03 5.37
CA PRO A 146 11.22 6.85 6.57
C PRO A 146 9.96 7.65 6.95
N LYS A 147 9.12 7.98 5.97
CA LYS A 147 7.84 8.69 6.16
C LYS A 147 6.86 7.99 7.10
N LEU A 148 7.03 6.68 7.34
CA LEU A 148 6.22 5.95 8.33
C LEU A 148 6.54 6.33 9.79
N LYS A 149 7.66 7.01 10.02
CA LYS A 149 8.05 7.51 11.34
C LYS A 149 7.51 8.92 11.63
N ASP A 150 7.05 9.64 10.60
CA ASP A 150 6.52 10.97 10.74
C ASP A 150 5.16 10.90 11.45
N GLU A 151 5.03 11.50 12.63
CA GLU A 151 3.82 11.48 13.46
C GLU A 151 2.69 12.31 12.83
N THR A 152 3.01 13.51 12.39
CA THR A 152 2.01 14.44 11.83
C THR A 152 1.14 13.83 10.71
N PRO A 153 1.68 13.16 9.67
CA PRO A 153 0.84 12.52 8.67
C PRO A 153 -0.02 11.37 9.22
N ARG A 154 0.45 10.67 10.26
CA ARG A 154 -0.32 9.58 10.89
C ARG A 154 -1.53 10.13 11.62
N GLU A 155 -1.35 11.16 12.44
CA GLU A 155 -2.41 11.83 13.18
C GLU A 155 -3.42 12.48 12.23
N THR A 156 -2.95 13.23 11.22
CA THR A 156 -3.82 13.90 10.24
C THR A 156 -4.66 12.93 9.42
N LEU A 157 -4.18 11.70 9.17
CA LEU A 157 -4.98 10.66 8.50
C LEU A 157 -6.03 10.03 9.42
N TRP A 158 -5.82 10.12 10.72
CA TRP A 158 -6.77 9.59 11.70
C TRP A 158 -7.94 10.54 11.92
N ASP A 159 -7.69 11.84 12.02
CA ASP A 159 -8.68 12.91 12.27
C ASP A 159 -9.55 13.18 11.04
#